data_c5328eb0dedbd02e69f78fb4c079df9c
#
_entry.id   c5328eb0dedbd02e69f78fb4c079df9c
#
_cell.length_a   1.000
_cell.length_b   1.000
_cell.length_c   1.000
_cell.angle_alpha   90.00
_cell.angle_beta   90.00
_cell.angle_gamma   90.00
#
_symmetry.space_group_name_H-M   'P 1'
#
loop_
_entity.id
_entity.type
_entity.pdbx_description
1 polymer ?
#
loop_
_entity_poly.entity_id
_entity_poly.type
_entity_poly.pdbx_seq_one_letter_code
_entity_poly.pdbx_strand_id
1 'polypeptide(L)'
;MSILFKNARLIDPEARTETTGDLFVQDGVIAAVGDTPDTADQVVDCRGKHLAPGIVDIGVKICEPGERHKESFRTAGLAAAAGGVTTIVTRPDTLPSIDTPETLEFVTRRGREASPVNIRPMATLTKGREGREMVEIGFLLDAGAVAFTDGDRVTTDTKVLSRAMTYARSLGAVIIAHPQDPGLSRGAAVTSGKFASLRGLPAVSAMAERM
;
A
#
# COMPACT_ATOMS: atom_id res chain seq x y z
N MET A 1 -27.66 3.95 4.09
CA MET A 1 -27.67 2.59 3.49
C MET A 1 -27.21 1.61 4.53
N SER A 2 -28.01 0.57 4.79
CA SER A 2 -27.72 -0.44 5.81
C SER A 2 -27.56 -1.83 5.19
N ILE A 3 -26.64 -2.62 5.74
CA ILE A 3 -26.38 -4.01 5.31
C ILE A 3 -26.32 -4.88 6.54
N LEU A 4 -27.06 -5.98 6.52
CA LEU A 4 -27.03 -7.00 7.58
C LEU A 4 -26.42 -8.29 7.02
N PHE A 5 -25.30 -8.71 7.59
CA PHE A 5 -24.67 -9.99 7.30
C PHE A 5 -25.13 -10.99 8.38
N LYS A 6 -25.85 -12.03 7.96
CA LYS A 6 -26.37 -13.07 8.85
C LYS A 6 -25.56 -14.36 8.78
N ASN A 7 -25.52 -15.10 9.88
CA ASN A 7 -24.91 -16.44 9.94
C ASN A 7 -23.43 -16.44 9.50
N ALA A 8 -22.66 -15.44 9.91
CA ALA A 8 -21.25 -15.35 9.57
C ALA A 8 -20.34 -15.93 10.66
N ARG A 9 -19.15 -16.39 10.25
CA ARG A 9 -18.01 -16.57 11.15
C ARG A 9 -17.19 -15.28 11.12
N LEU A 10 -17.33 -14.46 12.15
CA LEU A 10 -16.74 -13.14 12.28
C LEU A 10 -15.29 -13.29 12.74
N ILE A 11 -14.35 -12.78 11.95
CA ILE A 11 -12.92 -12.78 12.27
C ILE A 11 -12.50 -11.37 12.63
N ASP A 12 -12.01 -11.18 13.85
CA ASP A 12 -11.38 -9.96 14.31
C ASP A 12 -9.86 -10.19 14.48
N PRO A 13 -9.04 -9.69 13.53
CA PRO A 13 -7.60 -9.86 13.59
C PRO A 13 -6.93 -9.06 14.72
N GLU A 14 -7.53 -7.93 15.14
CA GLU A 14 -7.00 -7.08 16.21
C GLU A 14 -7.19 -7.75 17.55
N ALA A 15 -8.41 -8.19 17.87
CA ALA A 15 -8.70 -8.94 19.07
C ALA A 15 -8.23 -10.42 19.00
N ARG A 16 -7.84 -10.90 17.82
CA ARG A 16 -7.47 -12.31 17.55
C ARG A 16 -8.58 -13.29 17.95
N THR A 17 -9.82 -12.92 17.67
CA THR A 17 -11.00 -13.71 17.98
C THR A 17 -11.74 -14.16 16.72
N GLU A 18 -12.43 -15.29 16.86
CA GLU A 18 -13.38 -15.80 15.89
C GLU A 18 -14.69 -16.12 16.63
N THR A 19 -15.79 -15.53 16.17
CA THR A 19 -17.11 -15.73 16.75
C THR A 19 -18.14 -16.02 15.65
N THR A 20 -19.20 -16.77 15.97
CA THR A 20 -20.33 -16.94 15.05
C THR A 20 -21.42 -15.95 15.42
N GLY A 21 -21.97 -15.24 14.44
CA GLY A 21 -23.01 -14.25 14.68
C GLY A 21 -23.32 -13.41 13.45
N ASP A 22 -24.09 -12.37 13.69
CA ASP A 22 -24.53 -11.41 12.71
C ASP A 22 -23.73 -10.09 12.85
N LEU A 23 -23.57 -9.36 11.74
CA LEU A 23 -22.91 -8.06 11.73
C LEU A 23 -23.76 -7.07 10.94
N PHE A 24 -24.02 -5.93 11.55
CA PHE A 24 -24.80 -4.85 10.96
C PHE A 24 -23.92 -3.64 10.63
N VAL A 25 -24.00 -3.21 9.38
CA VAL A 25 -23.31 -2.03 8.87
C VAL A 25 -24.33 -0.96 8.52
N GLN A 26 -24.15 0.24 9.02
CA GLN A 26 -24.95 1.42 8.69
C GLN A 26 -24.05 2.55 8.24
N ASP A 27 -24.37 3.12 7.08
CA ASP A 27 -23.67 4.27 6.50
C ASP A 27 -22.14 4.08 6.41
N GLY A 28 -21.73 2.85 6.08
CA GLY A 28 -20.31 2.48 5.90
C GLY A 28 -19.54 2.17 7.19
N VAL A 29 -20.24 2.13 8.35
CA VAL A 29 -19.64 1.84 9.65
C VAL A 29 -20.27 0.59 10.25
N ILE A 30 -19.50 -0.25 10.93
CA ILE A 30 -20.01 -1.36 11.73
C ILE A 30 -20.77 -0.77 12.92
N ALA A 31 -22.10 -0.92 12.93
CA ALA A 31 -22.98 -0.37 13.95
C ALA A 31 -23.32 -1.38 15.06
N ALA A 32 -23.36 -2.67 14.74
CA ALA A 32 -23.61 -3.72 15.73
C ALA A 32 -22.95 -5.06 15.34
N VAL A 33 -22.59 -5.84 16.33
CA VAL A 33 -22.06 -7.21 16.21
C VAL A 33 -22.80 -8.09 17.20
N GLY A 34 -23.39 -9.19 16.71
CA GLY A 34 -24.15 -10.15 17.52
C GLY A 34 -25.62 -9.74 17.69
N ASP A 35 -25.91 -8.76 18.53
CA ASP A 35 -27.28 -8.24 18.71
C ASP A 35 -27.56 -7.16 17.63
N THR A 36 -28.17 -7.60 16.54
CA THR A 36 -28.39 -6.79 15.32
C THR A 36 -29.87 -6.60 15.06
N PRO A 37 -30.26 -5.52 14.32
CA PRO A 37 -31.64 -5.34 13.87
C PRO A 37 -32.11 -6.53 13.00
N ASP A 38 -33.39 -6.81 13.02
CA ASP A 38 -33.98 -7.87 12.18
C ASP A 38 -34.04 -7.52 10.69
N THR A 39 -33.99 -6.24 10.35
CA THR A 39 -34.15 -5.69 9.00
C THR A 39 -33.05 -4.71 8.62
N ALA A 40 -32.72 -4.69 7.34
CA ALA A 40 -31.78 -3.77 6.73
C ALA A 40 -32.17 -3.53 5.27
N ASP A 41 -31.57 -2.49 4.63
CA ASP A 41 -31.78 -2.24 3.19
C ASP A 41 -31.31 -3.43 2.34
N GLN A 42 -30.25 -4.11 2.81
CA GLN A 42 -29.72 -5.33 2.19
C GLN A 42 -29.42 -6.38 3.27
N VAL A 43 -29.82 -7.61 3.03
CA VAL A 43 -29.51 -8.76 3.90
C VAL A 43 -28.69 -9.78 3.11
N VAL A 44 -27.56 -10.19 3.66
CA VAL A 44 -26.63 -11.18 3.09
C VAL A 44 -26.53 -12.37 4.04
N ASP A 45 -27.05 -13.53 3.64
CA ASP A 45 -26.84 -14.77 4.40
C ASP A 45 -25.45 -15.34 4.07
N CYS A 46 -24.54 -15.27 5.04
CA CYS A 46 -23.18 -15.78 4.90
C CYS A 46 -23.07 -17.30 4.94
N ARG A 47 -24.12 -18.00 5.40
CA ARG A 47 -24.15 -19.49 5.46
C ARG A 47 -22.92 -20.09 6.12
N GLY A 48 -22.47 -19.51 7.22
CA GLY A 48 -21.27 -19.95 7.94
C GLY A 48 -19.94 -19.60 7.28
N LYS A 49 -19.93 -18.78 6.23
CA LYS A 49 -18.69 -18.27 5.63
C LYS A 49 -18.01 -17.25 6.55
N HIS A 50 -16.71 -17.14 6.39
CA HIS A 50 -15.93 -16.15 7.12
C HIS A 50 -16.22 -14.75 6.63
N LEU A 51 -16.43 -13.84 7.56
CA LEU A 51 -16.49 -12.40 7.35
C LEU A 51 -15.34 -11.76 8.12
N ALA A 52 -14.46 -11.11 7.42
CA ALA A 52 -13.25 -10.47 7.93
C ALA A 52 -13.13 -9.04 7.40
N PRO A 53 -12.33 -8.18 8.03
CA PRO A 53 -11.94 -6.91 7.42
C PRO A 53 -11.32 -7.12 6.05
N GLY A 54 -11.59 -6.19 5.12
CA GLY A 54 -11.01 -6.25 3.79
C GLY A 54 -9.48 -6.13 3.82
N ILE A 55 -8.82 -6.77 2.88
CA ILE A 55 -7.36 -6.77 2.78
C ILE A 55 -6.87 -5.37 2.39
N VAL A 56 -5.80 -4.90 3.04
CA VAL A 56 -5.04 -3.71 2.67
C VAL A 56 -3.76 -4.18 1.98
N ASP A 57 -3.62 -3.88 0.68
CA ASP A 57 -2.44 -4.24 -0.10
C ASP A 57 -1.49 -3.04 -0.20
N ILE A 58 -0.28 -3.19 0.34
CA ILE A 58 0.71 -2.11 0.47
C ILE A 58 1.82 -2.28 -0.57
N GLY A 59 2.07 -1.21 -1.34
CA GLY A 59 3.15 -1.16 -2.31
C GLY A 59 2.75 -1.58 -3.72
N VAL A 60 1.46 -1.45 -4.05
CA VAL A 60 0.96 -1.76 -5.39
C VAL A 60 1.42 -0.70 -6.41
N LYS A 61 2.01 -1.17 -7.50
CA LYS A 61 2.37 -0.29 -8.61
C LYS A 61 1.17 -0.12 -9.54
N ILE A 62 0.64 1.09 -9.60
CA ILE A 62 -0.35 1.51 -10.59
C ILE A 62 0.34 2.47 -11.56
N CYS A 63 0.27 2.19 -12.85
CA CYS A 63 1.00 2.91 -13.88
C CYS A 63 0.26 4.19 -14.37
N GLU A 64 -0.68 4.69 -13.60
CA GLU A 64 -1.41 5.94 -13.85
C GLU A 64 -1.04 6.96 -12.74
N PRO A 65 -0.55 8.15 -13.08
CA PRO A 65 -0.30 8.72 -14.42
C PRO A 65 0.93 8.13 -15.15
N GLY A 66 0.97 8.39 -16.47
CA GLY A 66 2.12 8.18 -17.34
C GLY A 66 2.05 6.93 -18.20
N GLU A 67 1.85 5.75 -17.63
CA GLU A 67 1.88 4.48 -18.36
C GLU A 67 0.53 3.73 -18.25
N ARG A 68 -0.57 4.46 -18.34
CA ARG A 68 -1.94 3.94 -18.16
C ARG A 68 -2.29 2.75 -19.07
N HIS A 69 -1.59 2.59 -20.18
CA HIS A 69 -1.76 1.45 -21.08
C HIS A 69 -1.29 0.11 -20.47
N LYS A 70 -0.41 0.16 -19.46
CA LYS A 70 0.03 -1.02 -18.70
C LYS A 70 -0.94 -1.37 -17.59
N GLU A 71 -1.34 -0.37 -16.79
CA GLU A 71 -2.26 -0.51 -15.67
C GLU A 71 -2.90 0.84 -15.34
N SER A 72 -4.19 0.83 -15.03
CA SER A 72 -4.96 2.00 -14.62
C SER A 72 -5.57 1.77 -13.24
N PHE A 73 -6.03 2.85 -12.58
CA PHE A 73 -6.78 2.74 -11.31
C PHE A 73 -8.00 1.83 -11.44
N ARG A 74 -8.66 1.84 -12.60
CA ARG A 74 -9.83 0.99 -12.85
C ARG A 74 -9.44 -0.49 -12.91
N THR A 75 -8.42 -0.84 -13.68
CA THR A 75 -8.01 -2.25 -13.87
C THR A 75 -7.41 -2.83 -12.60
N ALA A 76 -6.52 -2.09 -11.94
CA ALA A 76 -5.95 -2.48 -10.66
C ALA A 76 -7.03 -2.63 -9.57
N GLY A 77 -7.98 -1.68 -9.50
CA GLY A 77 -9.07 -1.72 -8.54
C GLY A 77 -10.02 -2.91 -8.74
N LEU A 78 -10.33 -3.25 -10.00
CA LEU A 78 -11.15 -4.44 -10.30
C LEU A 78 -10.43 -5.75 -9.93
N ALA A 79 -9.14 -5.84 -10.22
CA ALA A 79 -8.33 -7.00 -9.84
C ALA A 79 -8.24 -7.14 -8.32
N ALA A 80 -8.02 -6.02 -7.62
CA ALA A 80 -8.00 -5.96 -6.16
C ALA A 80 -9.33 -6.41 -5.53
N ALA A 81 -10.45 -5.87 -6.02
CA ALA A 81 -11.79 -6.23 -5.53
C ALA A 81 -12.06 -7.73 -5.73
N ALA A 82 -11.68 -8.30 -6.88
CA ALA A 82 -11.82 -9.73 -7.16
C ALA A 82 -11.00 -10.60 -6.20
N GLY A 83 -9.87 -10.08 -5.68
CA GLY A 83 -9.02 -10.75 -4.67
C GLY A 83 -9.42 -10.48 -3.23
N GLY A 84 -10.48 -9.71 -2.96
CA GLY A 84 -10.89 -9.35 -1.59
C GLY A 84 -10.09 -8.18 -0.98
N VAL A 85 -9.28 -7.50 -1.80
CA VAL A 85 -8.58 -6.27 -1.39
C VAL A 85 -9.56 -5.10 -1.46
N THR A 86 -9.71 -4.38 -0.36
CA THR A 86 -10.61 -3.23 -0.25
C THR A 86 -9.87 -1.89 -0.24
N THR A 87 -8.56 -1.92 0.01
CA THR A 87 -7.71 -0.74 0.03
C THR A 87 -6.36 -1.05 -0.60
N ILE A 88 -5.96 -0.23 -1.55
CA ILE A 88 -4.64 -0.26 -2.18
C ILE A 88 -3.83 0.93 -1.68
N VAL A 89 -2.63 0.67 -1.18
CA VAL A 89 -1.62 1.71 -0.91
C VAL A 89 -0.65 1.73 -2.09
N THR A 90 -0.73 2.79 -2.91
CA THR A 90 -0.01 2.84 -4.19
C THR A 90 1.40 3.35 -4.05
N ARG A 91 2.32 2.80 -4.84
CA ARG A 91 3.69 3.28 -4.96
C ARG A 91 3.75 4.60 -5.74
N PRO A 92 4.73 5.48 -5.43
CA PRO A 92 4.84 6.79 -6.07
C PRO A 92 5.64 6.79 -7.39
N ASP A 93 6.07 5.63 -7.89
CA ASP A 93 6.91 5.48 -9.08
C ASP A 93 6.10 5.54 -10.39
N THR A 94 5.32 6.59 -10.52
CA THR A 94 4.56 6.98 -11.72
C THR A 94 5.34 7.96 -12.60
N LEU A 95 4.76 8.43 -13.70
CA LEU A 95 5.32 9.45 -14.59
C LEU A 95 4.33 10.61 -14.77
N PRO A 96 4.56 11.77 -14.13
CA PRO A 96 5.65 12.06 -13.20
C PRO A 96 5.55 11.27 -11.90
N SER A 97 6.65 11.21 -11.14
CA SER A 97 6.66 10.65 -9.78
C SER A 97 5.77 11.49 -8.85
N ILE A 98 5.21 10.88 -7.80
CA ILE A 98 4.36 11.59 -6.84
C ILE A 98 5.27 12.27 -5.80
N ASP A 99 5.85 13.40 -6.18
CA ASP A 99 6.78 14.18 -5.35
C ASP A 99 6.30 15.60 -5.03
N THR A 100 5.10 15.96 -5.52
CA THR A 100 4.45 17.24 -5.24
C THR A 100 2.98 17.03 -4.80
N PRO A 101 2.41 17.98 -4.02
CA PRO A 101 1.00 17.92 -3.62
C PRO A 101 0.03 17.83 -4.82
N GLU A 102 0.30 18.53 -5.92
CA GLU A 102 -0.57 18.56 -7.10
C GLU A 102 -0.65 17.17 -7.75
N THR A 103 0.48 16.46 -7.86
CA THR A 103 0.51 15.10 -8.40
C THR A 103 -0.20 14.13 -7.46
N LEU A 104 -0.03 14.29 -6.15
CA LEU A 104 -0.70 13.49 -5.14
C LEU A 104 -2.23 13.69 -5.18
N GLU A 105 -2.69 14.93 -5.25
CA GLU A 105 -4.11 15.27 -5.36
C GLU A 105 -4.74 14.71 -6.63
N PHE A 106 -4.01 14.79 -7.76
CA PHE A 106 -4.46 14.17 -9.00
C PHE A 106 -4.68 12.66 -8.82
N VAL A 107 -3.72 11.95 -8.24
CA VAL A 107 -3.80 10.51 -7.99
C VAL A 107 -4.95 10.15 -7.05
N THR A 108 -5.10 10.90 -5.96
CA THR A 108 -6.18 10.71 -4.97
C THR A 108 -7.56 10.88 -5.61
N ARG A 109 -7.76 11.98 -6.34
CA ARG A 109 -9.02 12.25 -7.05
C ARG A 109 -9.30 11.18 -8.09
N ARG A 110 -8.32 10.88 -8.92
CA ARG A 110 -8.46 9.91 -10.01
C ARG A 110 -8.72 8.49 -9.50
N GLY A 111 -8.04 8.10 -8.41
CA GLY A 111 -8.30 6.84 -7.73
C GLY A 111 -9.73 6.72 -7.22
N ARG A 112 -10.26 7.78 -6.61
CA ARG A 112 -11.66 7.83 -6.12
C ARG A 112 -12.68 7.71 -7.24
N GLU A 113 -12.42 8.36 -8.38
CA GLU A 113 -13.34 8.36 -9.53
C GLU A 113 -13.36 7.04 -10.30
N ALA A 114 -12.22 6.34 -10.39
CA ALA A 114 -12.05 5.23 -11.32
C ALA A 114 -11.97 3.86 -10.66
N SER A 115 -11.59 3.78 -9.39
CA SER A 115 -11.36 2.50 -8.70
C SER A 115 -12.58 2.10 -7.85
N PRO A 116 -13.01 0.83 -7.86
CA PRO A 116 -14.02 0.32 -6.95
C PRO A 116 -13.52 0.09 -5.53
N VAL A 117 -12.20 0.16 -5.29
CA VAL A 117 -11.56 0.03 -3.96
C VAL A 117 -10.89 1.34 -3.57
N ASN A 118 -10.62 1.51 -2.28
CA ASN A 118 -9.95 2.70 -1.77
C ASN A 118 -8.51 2.79 -2.28
N ILE A 119 -8.13 3.97 -2.79
CA ILE A 119 -6.75 4.27 -3.19
C ILE A 119 -6.13 5.21 -2.17
N ARG A 120 -5.00 4.81 -1.59
CA ARG A 120 -4.21 5.58 -0.62
C ARG A 120 -2.80 5.75 -1.18
N PRO A 121 -2.45 6.90 -1.73
CA PRO A 121 -1.15 7.08 -2.35
C PRO A 121 -0.02 7.27 -1.34
N MET A 122 1.14 6.68 -1.62
CA MET A 122 2.42 7.10 -1.06
C MET A 122 2.99 8.23 -1.91
N ALA A 123 3.83 9.06 -1.28
CA ALA A 123 4.68 10.02 -1.99
C ALA A 123 6.13 9.53 -2.04
N THR A 124 6.94 10.15 -2.91
CA THR A 124 8.38 9.87 -2.93
C THR A 124 9.07 10.42 -1.68
N LEU A 125 10.18 9.81 -1.29
CA LEU A 125 11.03 10.35 -0.23
C LEU A 125 11.94 11.46 -0.75
N THR A 126 12.36 11.33 -2.01
CA THR A 126 13.24 12.30 -2.68
C THR A 126 12.62 12.77 -3.99
N LYS A 127 12.95 14.00 -4.40
CA LYS A 127 12.48 14.61 -5.65
C LYS A 127 12.90 13.74 -6.84
N GLY A 128 11.95 13.44 -7.72
CA GLY A 128 12.18 12.57 -8.86
C GLY A 128 12.70 11.16 -8.52
N ARG A 129 12.70 10.78 -7.23
CA ARG A 129 13.28 9.53 -6.74
C ARG A 129 14.79 9.43 -7.03
N GLU A 130 15.49 10.56 -6.97
CA GLU A 130 16.92 10.63 -7.32
C GLU A 130 17.87 10.40 -6.14
N GLY A 131 17.35 10.34 -4.91
CA GLY A 131 18.14 10.15 -3.70
C GLY A 131 19.02 11.35 -3.31
N ARG A 132 18.79 12.54 -3.89
CA ARG A 132 19.63 13.71 -3.74
C ARG A 132 19.01 14.83 -2.89
N GLU A 133 17.72 15.03 -3.05
CA GLU A 133 16.99 16.10 -2.38
C GLU A 133 15.67 15.54 -1.83
N MET A 134 15.43 15.78 -0.55
CA MET A 134 14.20 15.38 0.12
C MET A 134 13.01 16.18 -0.40
N VAL A 135 11.83 15.55 -0.48
CA VAL A 135 10.57 16.24 -0.76
C VAL A 135 10.07 17.03 0.46
N GLU A 136 9.09 17.89 0.25
CA GLU A 136 8.40 18.60 1.33
C GLU A 136 7.38 17.68 2.03
N ILE A 137 7.89 16.83 2.94
CA ILE A 137 7.12 15.78 3.62
C ILE A 137 5.85 16.34 4.27
N GLY A 138 5.94 17.52 4.93
CA GLY A 138 4.79 18.13 5.61
C GLY A 138 3.64 18.44 4.64
N PHE A 139 3.91 19.10 3.53
CA PHE A 139 2.89 19.42 2.53
C PHE A 139 2.28 18.19 1.87
N LEU A 140 3.08 17.15 1.66
CA LEU A 140 2.59 15.90 1.11
C LEU A 140 1.73 15.12 2.11
N LEU A 141 2.04 15.15 3.41
CA LEU A 141 1.17 14.61 4.46
C LEU A 141 -0.17 15.33 4.51
N ASP A 142 -0.14 16.68 4.49
CA ASP A 142 -1.35 17.51 4.50
C ASP A 142 -2.22 17.23 3.26
N ALA A 143 -1.59 16.94 2.12
CA ALA A 143 -2.28 16.53 0.88
C ALA A 143 -2.77 15.09 0.91
N GLY A 144 -2.43 14.29 1.94
CA GLY A 144 -2.97 12.95 2.16
C GLY A 144 -2.06 11.78 1.79
N ALA A 145 -0.74 12.00 1.68
CA ALA A 145 0.21 10.90 1.56
C ALA A 145 0.20 10.02 2.82
N VAL A 146 0.13 8.71 2.65
CA VAL A 146 0.09 7.77 3.80
C VAL A 146 1.47 7.24 4.21
N ALA A 147 2.44 7.29 3.31
CA ALA A 147 3.83 6.91 3.56
C ALA A 147 4.74 7.53 2.49
N PHE A 148 6.05 7.41 2.69
CA PHE A 148 7.08 7.95 1.79
C PHE A 148 8.04 6.85 1.37
N THR A 149 8.32 6.75 0.06
CA THR A 149 9.22 5.73 -0.48
C THR A 149 9.76 6.13 -1.85
N ASP A 150 11.01 5.80 -2.15
CA ASP A 150 11.51 5.88 -3.52
C ASP A 150 11.27 4.58 -4.31
N GLY A 151 10.46 3.67 -3.75
CA GLY A 151 10.06 2.42 -4.36
C GLY A 151 11.22 1.45 -4.52
N ASP A 152 11.57 1.14 -5.76
CA ASP A 152 12.67 0.24 -6.13
C ASP A 152 14.05 0.92 -6.18
N ARG A 153 14.12 2.22 -5.87
CA ARG A 153 15.38 2.98 -5.82
C ARG A 153 15.84 3.16 -4.38
N VAL A 154 17.15 3.14 -4.22
CA VAL A 154 17.80 3.32 -2.92
C VAL A 154 18.35 4.72 -2.80
N THR A 155 18.07 5.40 -1.70
CA THR A 155 18.70 6.66 -1.35
C THR A 155 20.09 6.37 -0.79
N THR A 156 21.12 6.50 -1.63
CA THR A 156 22.51 6.17 -1.28
C THR A 156 23.21 7.28 -0.50
N ASP A 157 22.71 8.52 -0.55
CA ASP A 157 23.21 9.61 0.27
C ASP A 157 22.66 9.49 1.69
N THR A 158 23.50 8.97 2.58
CA THR A 158 23.14 8.76 3.99
C THR A 158 22.79 10.06 4.72
N LYS A 159 23.31 11.23 4.30
CA LYS A 159 22.98 12.51 4.87
C LYS A 159 21.56 12.94 4.49
N VAL A 160 21.18 12.73 3.24
CA VAL A 160 19.80 12.97 2.77
C VAL A 160 18.83 12.04 3.51
N LEU A 161 19.15 10.75 3.58
CA LEU A 161 18.31 9.77 4.28
C LEU A 161 18.16 10.11 5.76
N SER A 162 19.26 10.44 6.46
CA SER A 162 19.22 10.81 7.88
C SER A 162 18.35 12.05 8.14
N ARG A 163 18.43 13.07 7.27
CA ARG A 163 17.58 14.27 7.36
C ARG A 163 16.13 13.93 7.13
N ALA A 164 15.84 13.14 6.08
CA ALA A 164 14.48 12.73 5.76
C ALA A 164 13.85 11.93 6.91
N MET A 165 14.59 10.98 7.50
CA MET A 165 14.14 10.21 8.66
C MET A 165 13.88 11.08 9.90
N THR A 166 14.75 12.05 10.15
CA THR A 166 14.59 12.97 11.30
C THR A 166 13.36 13.85 11.11
N TYR A 167 13.15 14.39 9.92
CA TYR A 167 12.00 15.23 9.61
C TYR A 167 10.69 14.41 9.60
N ALA A 168 10.68 13.25 8.94
CA ALA A 168 9.53 12.36 8.95
C ALA A 168 9.12 11.96 10.38
N ARG A 169 10.10 11.66 11.25
CA ARG A 169 9.83 11.33 12.65
C ARG A 169 9.14 12.47 13.40
N SER A 170 9.53 13.73 13.17
CA SER A 170 8.89 14.88 13.82
C SER A 170 7.43 15.07 13.42
N LEU A 171 7.05 14.57 12.25
CA LEU A 171 5.70 14.65 11.70
C LEU A 171 4.89 13.34 11.87
N GLY A 172 5.47 12.30 12.46
CA GLY A 172 4.84 10.98 12.56
C GLY A 172 4.69 10.26 11.21
N ALA A 173 5.46 10.67 10.19
CA ALA A 173 5.39 10.08 8.86
C ALA A 173 6.08 8.72 8.78
N VAL A 174 5.50 7.79 8.02
CA VAL A 174 6.06 6.46 7.78
C VAL A 174 6.96 6.50 6.55
N ILE A 175 8.17 5.97 6.67
CA ILE A 175 9.09 5.75 5.54
C ILE A 175 9.17 4.25 5.26
N ILE A 176 9.02 3.88 4.00
CA ILE A 176 9.19 2.52 3.48
C ILE A 176 10.40 2.53 2.55
N ALA A 177 11.43 1.77 2.89
CA ALA A 177 12.65 1.69 2.11
C ALA A 177 12.87 0.29 1.55
N HIS A 178 13.56 0.20 0.42
CA HIS A 178 14.13 -1.03 -0.11
C HIS A 178 15.64 -1.00 0.17
N PRO A 179 16.11 -1.64 1.26
CA PRO A 179 17.50 -1.59 1.63
C PRO A 179 18.31 -2.49 0.72
N GLN A 180 19.08 -1.90 -0.18
CA GLN A 180 19.98 -2.65 -1.05
C GLN A 180 21.10 -1.75 -1.56
N ASP A 181 22.36 -2.06 -1.19
CA ASP A 181 23.51 -1.34 -1.71
C ASP A 181 23.68 -1.61 -3.22
N PRO A 182 23.58 -0.55 -4.07
CA PRO A 182 23.64 -0.72 -5.52
C PRO A 182 25.05 -1.07 -6.03
N GLY A 183 26.10 -0.80 -5.26
CA GLY A 183 27.47 -1.18 -5.59
C GLY A 183 27.70 -2.69 -5.46
N LEU A 184 27.07 -3.30 -4.46
CA LEU A 184 27.15 -4.75 -4.22
C LEU A 184 26.15 -5.56 -5.05
N SER A 185 25.05 -4.95 -5.49
CA SER A 185 23.95 -5.66 -6.18
C SER A 185 23.95 -5.51 -7.70
N ARG A 186 24.75 -4.58 -8.25
CA ARG A 186 24.78 -4.32 -9.70
C ARG A 186 25.19 -5.56 -10.49
N GLY A 187 24.33 -5.94 -11.45
CA GLY A 187 24.59 -7.08 -12.34
C GLY A 187 24.36 -8.45 -11.71
N ALA A 188 23.93 -8.51 -10.45
CA ALA A 188 23.57 -9.77 -9.83
C ALA A 188 22.20 -10.27 -10.34
N ALA A 189 22.08 -11.58 -10.54
CA ALA A 189 20.85 -12.24 -10.98
C ALA A 189 20.16 -13.02 -9.83
N VAL A 190 20.90 -13.37 -8.79
CA VAL A 190 20.40 -14.16 -7.66
C VAL A 190 21.10 -13.76 -6.36
N THR A 191 20.53 -14.11 -5.22
CA THR A 191 21.23 -14.04 -3.93
C THR A 191 22.32 -15.09 -3.84
N SER A 192 23.46 -14.74 -3.25
CA SER A 192 24.61 -15.66 -3.07
C SER A 192 24.22 -16.89 -2.24
N GLY A 193 24.71 -18.06 -2.67
CA GLY A 193 24.43 -19.32 -2.00
C GLY A 193 24.80 -20.53 -2.86
N LYS A 194 24.56 -21.72 -2.34
CA LYS A 194 24.88 -22.99 -3.01
C LYS A 194 24.30 -23.08 -4.42
N PHE A 195 23.07 -22.62 -4.63
CA PHE A 195 22.40 -22.62 -5.94
C PHE A 195 23.15 -21.74 -6.95
N ALA A 196 23.46 -20.51 -6.55
CA ALA A 196 24.17 -19.55 -7.39
C ALA A 196 25.54 -20.12 -7.81
N SER A 197 26.28 -20.66 -6.86
CA SER A 197 27.61 -21.27 -7.11
C SER A 197 27.54 -22.47 -8.06
N LEU A 198 26.57 -23.37 -7.85
CA LEU A 198 26.42 -24.57 -8.71
C LEU A 198 26.00 -24.22 -10.14
N ARG A 199 25.31 -23.10 -10.34
CA ARG A 199 24.82 -22.64 -11.66
C ARG A 199 25.73 -21.61 -12.32
N GLY A 200 26.80 -21.16 -11.64
CA GLY A 200 27.69 -20.12 -12.16
C GLY A 200 27.00 -18.77 -12.37
N LEU A 201 25.98 -18.46 -11.56
CA LEU A 201 25.19 -17.22 -11.70
C LEU A 201 25.85 -16.06 -10.95
N PRO A 202 25.84 -14.83 -11.52
CA PRO A 202 26.32 -13.67 -10.81
C PRO A 202 25.41 -13.43 -9.59
N ALA A 203 25.99 -13.37 -8.41
CA ALA A 203 25.26 -13.38 -7.15
C ALA A 203 25.53 -12.14 -6.30
N VAL A 204 24.50 -11.61 -5.67
CA VAL A 204 24.60 -10.54 -4.68
C VAL A 204 24.82 -11.12 -3.30
N SER A 205 25.73 -10.52 -2.53
CA SER A 205 25.92 -10.85 -1.12
C SER A 205 24.71 -10.40 -0.28
N ALA A 206 24.32 -11.21 0.71
CA ALA A 206 23.31 -10.83 1.69
C ALA A 206 23.70 -9.56 2.51
N MET A 207 24.97 -9.16 2.47
CA MET A 207 25.43 -7.90 3.04
C MET A 207 24.84 -6.68 2.33
N ALA A 208 24.47 -6.79 1.04
CA ALA A 208 23.90 -5.67 0.29
C ALA A 208 22.58 -5.14 0.89
N GLU A 209 21.86 -5.97 1.64
CA GLU A 209 20.61 -5.58 2.31
C GLU A 209 20.82 -5.10 3.76
N ARG A 210 22.07 -5.17 4.27
CA ARG A 210 22.41 -4.84 5.66
C ARG A 210 23.22 -3.55 5.79
N MET A 211 23.72 -3.04 4.69
CA MET A 211 24.59 -1.86 4.65
C MET A 211 23.82 -0.57 4.40
#